data_f16acf9f451c2fbfa972f26390784dd7
#
_entry.id   f16acf9f451c2fbfa972f26390784dd7
#
_cell.length_a   1.000
_cell.length_b   1.000
_cell.length_c   1.000
_cell.angle_alpha   90.00
_cell.angle_beta   90.00
_cell.angle_gamma   90.00
#
_symmetry.space_group_name_H-M   'P 1'
#
loop_
_entity.id
_entity.type
_entity.pdbx_description
1 polymer ?
#
loop_
_entity_poly.entity_id
_entity_poly.type
_entity_poly.pdbx_seq_one_letter_code
_entity_poly.pdbx_strand_id
1 'polypeptide(L)'
;MAQDMSMTIAADTPSPRWFIYLVRTGAGSLYAGISTDPERRLRQHQSGKGARALRGKGPLTLVWRQGVADKGEALRLEYRLKQQSKAFKERLVLDPELWHDWSLPWLSTAAAPINPAP
;
A
#
# COMPACT_ATOMS: atom_id res chain seq x y z
N MET A 1 -7.59 28.80 -18.24
CA MET A 1 -8.54 28.09 -18.79
C MET A 1 -8.14 26.71 -19.14
N ALA A 2 -7.14 26.52 -19.86
CA ALA A 2 -6.77 25.19 -20.21
C ALA A 2 -6.51 24.37 -19.00
N GLN A 3 -5.93 24.95 -18.01
CA GLN A 3 -5.67 24.18 -16.88
C GLN A 3 -6.93 23.81 -16.17
N ASP A 4 -7.94 24.59 -16.29
CA ASP A 4 -9.16 24.24 -15.65
C ASP A 4 -9.70 22.96 -16.21
N MET A 5 -9.55 22.78 -17.49
CA MET A 5 -10.05 21.60 -18.09
C MET A 5 -9.26 20.40 -17.63
N SER A 6 -8.00 20.55 -17.49
CA SER A 6 -7.21 19.48 -17.00
C SER A 6 -7.63 19.04 -15.63
N MET A 7 -7.90 20.01 -14.80
CA MET A 7 -8.33 19.67 -13.48
C MET A 7 -9.65 18.97 -13.48
N THR A 8 -10.51 19.38 -14.36
CA THR A 8 -11.80 18.74 -14.45
C THR A 8 -11.65 17.29 -14.81
N ILE A 9 -10.79 17.01 -15.74
CA ILE A 9 -10.57 15.64 -16.14
C ILE A 9 -10.02 14.86 -14.99
N ALA A 10 -9.10 15.42 -14.28
CA ALA A 10 -8.52 14.73 -13.16
C ALA A 10 -9.58 14.43 -12.11
N ALA A 11 -10.50 15.33 -11.97
CA ALA A 11 -11.52 15.14 -10.97
C ALA A 11 -12.44 13.96 -11.31
N ASP A 12 -12.52 13.59 -12.55
CA ASP A 12 -13.37 12.48 -12.92
C ASP A 12 -12.79 11.15 -12.45
N THR A 13 -11.53 11.12 -12.14
CA THR A 13 -10.89 9.89 -11.68
C THR A 13 -10.58 10.03 -10.20
N PRO A 14 -11.29 9.31 -9.37
CA PRO A 14 -11.07 9.45 -7.94
C PRO A 14 -9.67 9.03 -7.55
N SER A 15 -9.06 9.79 -6.70
CA SER A 15 -7.77 9.42 -6.16
C SER A 15 -7.95 8.36 -5.11
N PRO A 16 -7.00 7.48 -4.94
CA PRO A 16 -7.10 6.50 -3.87
C PRO A 16 -7.09 7.21 -2.52
N ARG A 17 -7.89 6.72 -1.61
CA ARG A 17 -7.92 7.25 -0.27
C ARG A 17 -7.18 6.39 0.71
N TRP A 18 -7.01 5.14 0.39
CA TRP A 18 -6.32 4.20 1.25
C TRP A 18 -5.09 3.68 0.55
N PHE A 19 -4.07 3.39 1.33
CA PHE A 19 -2.81 2.90 0.80
C PHE A 19 -2.32 1.75 1.64
N ILE A 20 -1.63 0.82 0.99
CA ILE A 20 -0.82 -0.16 1.69
C ILE A 20 0.61 0.33 1.54
N TYR A 21 1.40 0.19 2.56
CA TYR A 21 2.77 0.69 2.49
C TYR A 21 3.75 -0.28 3.14
N LEU A 22 5.02 -0.13 2.81
CA LEU A 22 6.09 -0.87 3.44
C LEU A 22 7.09 0.12 4.04
N VAL A 23 7.46 -0.15 5.28
CA VAL A 23 8.46 0.64 6.00
C VAL A 23 9.66 -0.26 6.26
N ARG A 24 10.84 0.22 5.93
CA ARG A 24 12.07 -0.51 6.22
C ARG A 24 12.60 -0.05 7.56
N THR A 25 12.95 -0.99 8.42
CA THR A 25 13.49 -0.68 9.74
C THR A 25 15.00 -0.57 9.69
N GLY A 26 15.59 -0.11 10.77
CA GLY A 26 17.04 0.01 10.84
C GLY A 26 17.75 -1.31 10.67
N ALA A 27 17.14 -2.39 11.05
CA ALA A 27 17.70 -3.72 10.88
C ALA A 27 17.44 -4.30 9.49
N GLY A 28 16.72 -3.59 8.65
CA GLY A 28 16.48 -4.05 7.28
C GLY A 28 15.18 -4.81 7.06
N SER A 29 14.38 -5.01 8.09
CA SER A 29 13.12 -5.71 7.88
C SER A 29 12.09 -4.79 7.23
N LEU A 30 11.04 -5.39 6.70
CA LEU A 30 9.97 -4.64 6.06
C LEU A 30 8.66 -4.85 6.80
N TYR A 31 8.06 -3.75 7.21
CA TYR A 31 6.79 -3.75 7.92
C TYR A 31 5.67 -3.26 6.99
N ALA A 32 4.59 -4.01 6.89
CA ALA A 32 3.46 -3.62 6.05
C ALA A 32 2.35 -3.01 6.90
N GLY A 33 1.74 -1.95 6.40
CA GLY A 33 0.62 -1.31 7.09
C GLY A 33 -0.32 -0.66 6.09
N ILE A 34 -1.41 -0.09 6.60
CA ILE A 34 -2.33 0.66 5.75
C ILE A 34 -2.60 2.02 6.38
N SER A 35 -2.90 2.99 5.54
CA SER A 35 -3.19 4.34 6.01
C SER A 35 -3.80 5.17 4.90
N THR A 36 -4.54 6.19 5.27
CA THR A 36 -4.99 7.18 4.30
C THR A 36 -3.88 8.18 4.00
N ASP A 37 -2.83 8.20 4.82
CA ASP A 37 -1.73 9.14 4.65
C ASP A 37 -0.44 8.46 5.14
N PRO A 38 0.22 7.69 4.27
CA PRO A 38 1.40 6.93 4.71
C PRO A 38 2.53 7.79 5.27
N GLU A 39 2.71 8.99 4.78
CA GLU A 39 3.79 9.83 5.28
C GLU A 39 3.51 10.31 6.69
N ARG A 40 2.26 10.67 6.95
CA ARG A 40 1.91 11.07 8.30
C ARG A 40 2.02 9.87 9.25
N ARG A 41 1.60 8.70 8.77
CA ARG A 41 1.71 7.49 9.58
C ARG A 41 3.17 7.16 9.88
N LEU A 42 4.05 7.39 8.90
CA LEU A 42 5.47 7.19 9.11
C LEU A 42 5.97 8.09 10.24
N ARG A 43 5.56 9.35 10.25
CA ARG A 43 5.99 10.24 11.31
C ARG A 43 5.50 9.76 12.67
N GLN A 44 4.31 9.19 12.73
CA GLN A 44 3.80 8.63 13.98
C GLN A 44 4.65 7.45 14.42
N HIS A 45 5.02 6.59 13.47
CA HIS A 45 5.89 5.46 13.78
C HIS A 45 7.24 5.95 14.28
N GLN A 46 7.79 6.96 13.63
CA GLN A 46 9.10 7.50 14.01
C GLN A 46 9.09 8.12 15.40
N SER A 47 7.95 8.65 15.81
CA SER A 47 7.86 9.28 17.12
C SER A 47 7.51 8.26 18.22
N GLY A 48 7.37 7.00 17.87
CA GLY A 48 7.06 5.97 18.86
C GLY A 48 5.60 5.85 19.17
N LYS A 49 4.74 6.59 18.47
CA LYS A 49 3.31 6.55 18.72
C LYS A 49 2.54 5.68 17.75
N GLY A 50 3.22 5.10 16.80
CA GLY A 50 2.57 4.26 15.81
C GLY A 50 2.54 2.82 16.23
N ALA A 51 2.78 1.92 15.30
CA ALA A 51 2.72 0.50 15.56
C ALA A 51 3.74 0.08 16.59
N ARG A 52 3.29 -0.72 17.53
CA ARG A 52 4.17 -1.20 18.57
C ARG A 52 5.35 -1.97 17.98
N ALA A 53 5.12 -2.69 16.90
CA ALA A 53 6.16 -3.48 16.27
C ALA A 53 7.32 -2.64 15.75
N LEU A 54 7.11 -1.34 15.56
CA LEU A 54 8.15 -0.46 15.04
C LEU A 54 8.86 0.35 16.10
N ARG A 55 8.45 0.24 17.34
CA ARG A 55 9.07 1.00 18.40
C ARG A 55 10.52 0.56 18.58
N GLY A 56 11.41 1.52 18.63
CA GLY A 56 12.82 1.22 18.84
C GLY A 56 13.50 0.58 17.64
N LYS A 57 12.85 0.56 16.50
CA LYS A 57 13.40 -0.08 15.32
C LYS A 57 13.92 0.88 14.27
N GLY A 58 14.08 2.14 14.64
CA GLY A 58 14.57 3.14 13.68
C GLY A 58 15.99 2.92 13.27
N PRO A 59 16.40 3.63 12.25
CA PRO A 59 15.57 4.57 11.51
C PRO A 59 14.54 3.87 10.66
N LEU A 60 13.42 4.55 10.42
CA LEU A 60 12.32 4.00 9.65
C LEU A 60 12.20 4.75 8.33
N THR A 61 12.09 4.01 7.24
CA THR A 61 12.00 4.61 5.91
C THR A 61 10.80 4.04 5.17
N LEU A 62 9.98 4.93 4.62
CA LEU A 62 8.87 4.50 3.79
C LEU A 62 9.44 4.16 2.42
N VAL A 63 9.43 2.89 2.05
CA VAL A 63 10.08 2.45 0.82
C VAL A 63 9.11 2.07 -0.29
N TRP A 64 7.84 1.96 0.00
CA TRP A 64 6.86 1.58 -1.03
C TRP A 64 5.46 1.90 -0.53
N ARG A 65 4.60 2.29 -1.44
CA ARG A 65 3.18 2.46 -1.15
C ARG A 65 2.37 2.17 -2.40
N GLN A 66 1.14 1.78 -2.20
CA GLN A 66 0.24 1.47 -3.29
C GLN A 66 -1.18 1.90 -2.91
N GLY A 67 -1.81 2.71 -3.75
CA GLY A 67 -3.19 3.11 -3.53
C GLY A 67 -4.14 1.98 -3.83
N VAL A 68 -5.20 1.89 -3.07
CA VAL A 68 -6.25 0.88 -3.27
C VAL A 68 -7.61 1.55 -3.19
N ALA A 69 -8.64 0.82 -3.55
CA ALA A 69 -9.97 1.39 -3.70
C ALA A 69 -10.58 1.87 -2.39
N ASP A 70 -10.47 1.08 -1.35
CA ASP A 70 -11.08 1.43 -0.08
C ASP A 70 -10.40 0.68 1.05
N LYS A 71 -10.87 0.91 2.27
CA LYS A 71 -10.25 0.31 3.43
C LYS A 71 -10.37 -1.21 3.44
N GLY A 72 -11.49 -1.72 2.98
CA GLY A 72 -11.68 -3.17 2.94
C GLY A 72 -10.67 -3.84 2.05
N GLU A 73 -10.43 -3.26 0.89
CA GLU A 73 -9.44 -3.79 -0.02
C GLU A 73 -8.04 -3.65 0.58
N ALA A 74 -7.77 -2.54 1.23
CA ALA A 74 -6.49 -2.35 1.88
C ALA A 74 -6.23 -3.43 2.92
N LEU A 75 -7.23 -3.74 3.73
CA LEU A 75 -7.09 -4.75 4.76
C LEU A 75 -6.86 -6.14 4.18
N ARG A 76 -7.61 -6.47 3.14
CA ARG A 76 -7.47 -7.79 2.52
C ARG A 76 -6.08 -7.97 1.92
N LEU A 77 -5.62 -6.96 1.22
CA LEU A 77 -4.33 -7.06 0.55
C LEU A 77 -3.17 -6.96 1.54
N GLU A 78 -3.34 -6.15 2.58
CA GLU A 78 -2.32 -6.09 3.61
C GLU A 78 -2.15 -7.45 4.28
N TYR A 79 -3.26 -8.11 4.57
CA TYR A 79 -3.22 -9.41 5.19
C TYR A 79 -2.43 -10.40 4.33
N ARG A 80 -2.67 -10.38 3.04
CA ARG A 80 -1.97 -11.29 2.15
C ARG A 80 -0.51 -10.89 1.96
N LEU A 81 -0.25 -9.60 1.93
CA LEU A 81 1.12 -9.13 1.78
C LEU A 81 1.97 -9.53 2.98
N LYS A 82 1.39 -9.45 4.16
CA LYS A 82 2.11 -9.82 5.37
C LYS A 82 2.54 -11.29 5.38
N GLN A 83 1.83 -12.11 4.64
CA GLN A 83 2.15 -13.53 4.58
C GLN A 83 3.23 -13.86 3.56
N GLN A 84 3.64 -12.89 2.77
CA GLN A 84 4.66 -13.13 1.78
C GLN A 84 6.06 -13.11 2.40
N SER A 85 7.00 -13.73 1.71
CA SER A 85 8.37 -13.76 2.19
C SER A 85 9.01 -12.38 2.15
N LYS A 86 10.08 -12.23 2.90
CA LYS A 86 10.82 -10.99 2.84
C LYS A 86 11.36 -10.79 1.42
N ALA A 87 11.77 -11.86 0.76
CA ALA A 87 12.28 -11.75 -0.59
C ALA A 87 11.24 -11.18 -1.54
N PHE A 88 10.00 -11.59 -1.40
CA PHE A 88 8.93 -11.06 -2.25
C PHE A 88 8.74 -9.57 -1.99
N LYS A 89 8.71 -9.17 -0.73
CA LYS A 89 8.52 -7.76 -0.40
C LYS A 89 9.68 -6.92 -0.91
N GLU A 90 10.90 -7.45 -0.86
CA GLU A 90 12.04 -6.72 -1.39
C GLU A 90 11.92 -6.55 -2.91
N ARG A 91 11.43 -7.59 -3.59
CA ARG A 91 11.24 -7.48 -5.03
C ARG A 91 10.18 -6.44 -5.36
N LEU A 92 9.15 -6.35 -4.55
CA LEU A 92 8.09 -5.36 -4.75
C LEU A 92 8.63 -3.94 -4.62
N VAL A 93 9.55 -3.73 -3.69
CA VAL A 93 10.18 -2.42 -3.52
C VAL A 93 11.00 -2.06 -4.75
N LEU A 94 11.71 -3.03 -5.32
CA LEU A 94 12.54 -2.79 -6.48
C LEU A 94 11.73 -2.68 -7.77
N ASP A 95 10.62 -3.40 -7.83
CA ASP A 95 9.80 -3.44 -9.04
C ASP A 95 8.33 -3.27 -8.63
N PRO A 96 7.88 -2.04 -8.48
CA PRO A 96 6.50 -1.81 -8.03
C PRO A 96 5.45 -2.37 -8.98
N GLU A 97 5.79 -2.59 -10.24
CA GLU A 97 4.82 -3.14 -11.18
C GLU A 97 4.41 -4.56 -10.80
N LEU A 98 5.22 -5.23 -10.02
CA LEU A 98 4.90 -6.56 -9.56
C LEU A 98 3.56 -6.59 -8.84
N TRP A 99 3.18 -5.50 -8.21
CA TRP A 99 1.93 -5.42 -7.48
C TRP A 99 0.72 -5.69 -8.38
N HIS A 100 0.75 -5.21 -9.60
CA HIS A 100 -0.42 -5.35 -10.47
C HIS A 100 -0.74 -6.82 -10.72
N ASP A 101 0.23 -7.61 -11.07
CA ASP A 101 -0.02 -9.02 -11.32
C ASP A 101 -0.34 -9.75 -10.04
N TRP A 102 0.39 -9.46 -8.99
CA TRP A 102 0.21 -10.20 -7.76
C TRP A 102 -1.15 -9.94 -7.12
N SER A 103 -1.61 -8.70 -7.17
CA SER A 103 -2.85 -8.36 -6.46
C SER A 103 -4.10 -8.69 -7.24
N LEU A 104 -3.98 -8.91 -8.52
CA LEU A 104 -5.13 -9.08 -9.37
C LEU A 104 -6.17 -10.06 -8.87
N PRO A 105 -5.82 -11.25 -8.42
CA PRO A 105 -6.83 -12.20 -7.99
C PRO A 105 -7.65 -11.73 -6.79
N TRP A 106 -7.18 -10.75 -6.05
CA TRP A 106 -7.88 -10.32 -4.85
C TRP A 106 -8.56 -8.97 -4.97
N LEU A 107 -8.55 -8.39 -6.16
CA LEU A 107 -9.25 -7.13 -6.37
C LEU A 107 -10.73 -7.41 -6.46
N SER A 108 -11.47 -6.69 -5.68
CA SER A 108 -12.86 -7.02 -5.53
C SER A 108 -13.69 -6.79 -6.75
N THR A 109 -13.43 -5.75 -7.46
CA THR A 109 -14.35 -5.46 -8.50
C THR A 109 -14.27 -6.35 -9.65
N ALA A 110 -13.19 -6.43 -10.19
CA ALA A 110 -13.15 -7.03 -11.43
C ALA A 110 -13.30 -8.46 -11.41
N ALA A 111 -12.72 -9.05 -10.53
CA ALA A 111 -12.65 -10.41 -10.62
C ALA A 111 -13.85 -11.11 -10.31
N ALA A 112 -14.59 -10.56 -9.48
CA ALA A 112 -15.67 -11.24 -8.98
C ALA A 112 -16.49 -11.88 -10.01
N PRO A 113 -16.94 -11.17 -10.88
CA PRO A 113 -17.89 -11.75 -11.77
C PRO A 113 -17.33 -12.82 -12.62
N ILE A 114 -16.19 -12.72 -12.88
CA ILE A 114 -15.70 -13.57 -13.76
C ILE A 114 -15.40 -14.80 -13.31
N ASN A 115 -15.17 -14.90 -12.30
CA ASN A 115 -14.70 -15.96 -11.91
C ASN A 115 -15.33 -16.94 -11.60
N PRO A 116 -16.07 -17.10 -11.63
CA PRO A 116 -16.73 -18.10 -11.34
C PRO A 116 -16.15 -19.23 -11.66
N ALA A 117 -15.72 -19.18 -12.15
CA ALA A 117 -15.24 -20.10 -12.50
C ALA A 117 -14.94 -20.93 -11.93
N PRO A 118 -15.00 -21.20 -11.69
CA PRO A 118 -14.82 -22.19 -11.41
C PRO A 118 -14.84 -22.74 -11.01
#